data_22acded05e4a9764f3cae2a87839e645
#
_entry.id   22acded05e4a9764f3cae2a87839e645
#
_cell.length_a   1.000
_cell.length_b   1.000
_cell.length_c   1.000
_cell.angle_alpha   90.00
_cell.angle_beta   90.00
_cell.angle_gamma   90.00
#
_symmetry.space_group_name_H-M   'P 1'
#
loop_
_entity.id
_entity.type
_entity.pdbx_description
1 polymer ?
#
loop_
_entity_poly.entity_id
_entity_poly.type
_entity_poly.pdbx_seq_one_letter_code
_entity_poly.pdbx_strand_id
1 'polypeptide(L)'
;MKKILMMAILCLVFTTSGFAQFKRTAFNHVGLNAGVGTEGISIGVAAPISNFVELEAGVDILPKMLKISEQMNIEADASIIVQGQSVRIPDSPVDVDADFSRTAFHAKANIYPFGGNSKFFVAAGFAMGGAKLAKLSGHSDDLAQFISRYPEYSDEILNHVGAELSDYNIKFDKNGDINADLRCNSFRPYLGLGFGRVVPKNRLGFRWEIGCQYMGKLKIYQNGEEVDVRKALNDSMGEDSGDIADIVDKIQFYPVLKLQIVGRIL
;
A
#
# COMPACT_ATOMS: atom_id res chain seq x y z
N MET A 1 -8.18 -15.71 30.81
CA MET A 1 -8.72 -14.34 30.85
C MET A 1 -9.06 -13.76 29.47
N LYS A 2 -8.19 -13.80 28.44
CA LYS A 2 -8.49 -13.26 27.09
C LYS A 2 -9.71 -13.91 26.39
N LYS A 3 -9.92 -15.23 26.54
CA LYS A 3 -11.09 -15.95 25.96
C LYS A 3 -12.42 -15.59 26.63
N ILE A 4 -12.41 -15.31 27.93
CA ILE A 4 -13.59 -14.90 28.69
C ILE A 4 -14.00 -13.47 28.36
N LEU A 5 -13.01 -12.57 28.15
CA LEU A 5 -13.25 -11.20 27.72
C LEU A 5 -13.85 -11.15 26.31
N MET A 6 -13.36 -11.99 25.39
CA MET A 6 -13.89 -12.13 24.04
C MET A 6 -15.32 -12.67 24.01
N MET A 7 -15.64 -13.64 24.89
CA MET A 7 -17.00 -14.17 25.06
C MET A 7 -17.94 -13.14 25.69
N ALA A 8 -17.47 -12.37 26.69
CA ALA A 8 -18.25 -11.31 27.30
C ALA A 8 -18.59 -10.18 26.32
N ILE A 9 -17.65 -9.79 25.47
CA ILE A 9 -17.87 -8.80 24.39
C ILE A 9 -18.86 -9.37 23.36
N LEU A 10 -18.78 -10.66 23.02
CA LEU A 10 -19.71 -11.33 22.12
C LEU A 10 -21.13 -11.39 22.70
N CYS A 11 -21.27 -11.62 24.00
CA CYS A 11 -22.57 -11.66 24.70
C CYS A 11 -23.24 -10.30 24.84
N LEU A 12 -22.46 -9.21 25.00
CA LEU A 12 -22.99 -7.84 25.08
C LEU A 12 -23.64 -7.37 23.76
N VAL A 13 -23.26 -7.97 22.63
CA VAL A 13 -23.84 -7.69 21.31
C VAL A 13 -25.25 -8.29 21.14
N PHE A 14 -25.65 -9.25 21.97
CA PHE A 14 -26.92 -10.02 21.80
C PHE A 14 -28.09 -9.58 22.66
N THR A 15 -27.92 -8.63 23.58
CA THR A 15 -29.03 -8.24 24.48
C THR A 15 -29.59 -6.87 24.12
N THR A 16 -30.59 -6.80 23.27
CA THR A 16 -31.78 -5.92 23.32
C THR A 16 -32.57 -6.06 22.04
N SER A 17 -33.68 -6.80 22.09
CA SER A 17 -34.67 -6.86 21.02
C SER A 17 -35.81 -5.90 21.33
N GLY A 18 -35.66 -4.63 20.95
CA GLY A 18 -36.81 -3.72 20.87
C GLY A 18 -37.38 -3.73 19.44
N PHE A 19 -38.64 -4.08 19.26
CA PHE A 19 -39.36 -3.96 17.99
C PHE A 19 -39.67 -2.47 17.64
N ALA A 20 -38.71 -1.58 17.82
CA ALA A 20 -38.83 -0.21 17.33
C ALA A 20 -38.67 -0.21 15.80
N GLN A 21 -39.52 0.52 15.11
CA GLN A 21 -39.42 0.72 13.67
C GLN A 21 -38.03 1.29 13.35
N PHE A 22 -37.20 0.52 12.64
CA PHE A 22 -35.83 0.91 12.34
C PHE A 22 -35.78 2.14 11.43
N LYS A 23 -35.55 3.30 12.01
CA LYS A 23 -35.44 4.58 11.31
C LYS A 23 -34.02 5.13 11.47
N ARG A 24 -33.41 5.46 10.34
CA ARG A 24 -32.10 6.12 10.31
C ARG A 24 -32.29 7.63 10.36
N THR A 25 -31.87 8.22 11.45
CA THR A 25 -31.76 9.69 11.62
C THR A 25 -30.32 10.01 12.00
N ALA A 26 -29.97 11.29 12.03
CA ALA A 26 -28.60 11.71 12.30
C ALA A 26 -28.06 11.11 13.59
N PHE A 27 -26.99 10.31 13.47
CA PHE A 27 -26.23 9.68 14.57
C PHE A 27 -27.04 8.81 15.55
N ASN A 28 -28.22 8.36 15.18
CA ASN A 28 -29.05 7.55 16.06
C ASN A 28 -28.63 6.08 16.20
N HIS A 29 -27.69 5.64 15.37
CA HIS A 29 -27.10 4.31 15.39
C HIS A 29 -25.61 4.39 15.13
N VAL A 30 -24.86 3.41 15.64
CA VAL A 30 -23.42 3.25 15.38
C VAL A 30 -23.20 1.86 14.80
N GLY A 31 -22.50 1.80 13.68
CA GLY A 31 -22.04 0.57 13.05
C GLY A 31 -20.54 0.40 13.23
N LEU A 32 -20.10 -0.83 13.40
CA LEU A 32 -18.71 -1.23 13.23
C LEU A 32 -18.59 -2.03 11.95
N ASN A 33 -17.49 -1.86 11.25
CA ASN A 33 -17.15 -2.70 10.11
C ASN A 33 -15.75 -3.27 10.26
N ALA A 34 -15.58 -4.48 9.79
CA ALA A 34 -14.30 -5.14 9.65
C ALA A 34 -14.30 -5.92 8.33
N GLY A 35 -13.20 -5.91 7.61
CA GLY A 35 -13.14 -6.56 6.31
C GLY A 35 -11.75 -6.73 5.77
N VAL A 36 -11.70 -7.25 4.56
CA VAL A 36 -10.46 -7.46 3.79
C VAL A 36 -10.66 -6.97 2.37
N GLY A 37 -9.56 -6.58 1.76
CA GLY A 37 -9.58 -6.09 0.38
C GLY A 37 -8.21 -5.83 -0.18
N THR A 38 -8.15 -5.15 -1.30
CA THR A 38 -6.88 -4.76 -1.96
C THR A 38 -6.03 -3.81 -1.11
N GLU A 39 -6.65 -3.11 -0.15
CA GLU A 39 -5.97 -2.25 0.80
C GLU A 39 -5.53 -2.99 2.09
N GLY A 40 -5.77 -4.31 2.17
CA GLY A 40 -5.48 -5.16 3.30
C GLY A 40 -6.67 -5.35 4.24
N ILE A 41 -6.41 -5.32 5.55
CA ILE A 41 -7.42 -5.46 6.60
C ILE A 41 -8.00 -4.07 6.90
N SER A 42 -9.33 -3.96 6.84
CA SER A 42 -10.06 -2.72 7.09
C SER A 42 -10.85 -2.83 8.39
N ILE A 43 -10.76 -1.81 9.24
CA ILE A 43 -11.57 -1.68 10.46
C ILE A 43 -12.10 -0.25 10.52
N GLY A 44 -13.39 -0.09 10.79
CA GLY A 44 -13.98 1.24 10.83
C GLY A 44 -15.25 1.33 11.64
N VAL A 45 -15.70 2.57 11.77
CA VAL A 45 -16.96 2.95 12.42
C VAL A 45 -17.83 3.71 11.43
N ALA A 46 -19.13 3.62 11.60
CA ALA A 46 -20.07 4.33 10.76
C ALA A 46 -21.28 4.82 11.53
N ALA A 47 -21.89 5.89 11.04
CA ALA A 47 -23.12 6.41 11.59
C ALA A 47 -24.03 6.93 10.45
N PRO A 48 -25.36 6.79 10.55
CA PRO A 48 -26.28 7.37 9.59
C PRO A 48 -26.42 8.88 9.81
N ILE A 49 -26.54 9.61 8.72
CA ILE A 49 -27.01 11.01 8.71
C ILE A 49 -28.49 11.03 8.37
N SER A 50 -28.90 10.14 7.48
CA SER A 50 -30.28 9.99 7.03
C SER A 50 -30.51 8.58 6.48
N ASN A 51 -31.74 8.32 6.00
CA ASN A 51 -32.01 7.08 5.27
C ASN A 51 -31.24 6.95 3.96
N PHE A 52 -30.67 8.05 3.44
CA PHE A 52 -29.96 8.13 2.18
C PHE A 52 -28.46 8.24 2.33
N VAL A 53 -27.93 8.64 3.51
CA VAL A 53 -26.51 8.91 3.71
C VAL A 53 -26.05 8.32 5.01
N GLU A 54 -24.95 7.56 4.94
CA GLU A 54 -24.21 7.04 6.08
C GLU A 54 -22.75 7.45 5.96
N LEU A 55 -22.17 8.00 7.03
CA LEU A 55 -20.74 8.32 7.11
C LEU A 55 -19.97 7.13 7.65
N GLU A 56 -18.77 6.95 7.14
CA GLU A 56 -17.85 5.90 7.53
C GLU A 56 -16.45 6.47 7.67
N ALA A 57 -15.74 6.06 8.71
CA ALA A 57 -14.32 6.36 8.90
C ALA A 57 -13.61 5.13 9.47
N GLY A 58 -12.37 4.93 9.06
CA GLY A 58 -11.63 3.74 9.49
C GLY A 58 -10.17 3.75 9.08
N VAL A 59 -9.52 2.61 9.31
CA VAL A 59 -8.11 2.37 9.01
C VAL A 59 -8.00 1.10 8.17
N ASP A 60 -7.18 1.19 7.13
CA ASP A 60 -6.79 0.08 6.27
C ASP A 60 -5.33 -0.27 6.56
N ILE A 61 -5.05 -1.54 6.84
CA ILE A 61 -3.72 -2.03 7.21
C ILE A 61 -3.34 -3.15 6.27
N LEU A 62 -2.34 -2.93 5.45
CA LEU A 62 -1.67 -3.97 4.68
C LEU A 62 -0.49 -4.48 5.50
N PRO A 63 -0.56 -5.71 6.05
CA PRO A 63 0.45 -6.21 6.97
C PRO A 63 1.75 -6.60 6.25
N LYS A 64 2.85 -6.67 7.00
CA LYS A 64 4.19 -7.09 6.51
C LYS A 64 4.26 -8.53 5.99
N MET A 65 3.17 -9.29 6.06
CA MET A 65 3.11 -10.67 5.56
C MET A 65 3.28 -10.77 4.03
N LEU A 66 3.13 -9.66 3.31
CA LEU A 66 3.36 -9.57 1.86
C LEU A 66 4.80 -9.10 1.57
N LYS A 67 5.77 -9.70 2.23
CA LYS A 67 7.19 -9.53 1.94
C LYS A 67 7.60 -10.59 0.93
N ILE A 68 8.19 -10.16 -0.17
CA ILE A 68 8.79 -11.03 -1.18
C ILE A 68 10.30 -10.85 -1.04
N SER A 69 11.02 -11.93 -0.81
CA SER A 69 12.48 -11.95 -0.80
C SER A 69 12.97 -12.70 -2.04
N GLU A 70 13.81 -12.06 -2.80
CA GLU A 70 14.43 -12.65 -4.00
C GLU A 70 15.93 -12.43 -3.96
N GLN A 71 16.69 -13.45 -4.32
CA GLN A 71 18.14 -13.36 -4.41
C GLN A 71 18.51 -12.86 -5.80
N MET A 72 19.23 -11.77 -5.84
CA MET A 72 19.73 -11.15 -7.06
C MET A 72 21.24 -11.27 -7.11
N ASN A 73 21.79 -11.49 -8.30
CA ASN A 73 23.23 -11.45 -8.49
C ASN A 73 23.66 -10.05 -8.93
N ILE A 74 24.68 -9.52 -8.26
CA ILE A 74 25.41 -8.37 -8.78
C ILE A 74 26.37 -8.90 -9.83
N GLU A 75 26.10 -8.63 -11.09
CA GLU A 75 27.07 -8.80 -12.14
C GLU A 75 27.93 -7.51 -12.25
N ALA A 76 29.08 -7.54 -11.60
CA ALA A 76 30.06 -6.48 -11.74
C ALA A 76 31.12 -6.90 -12.76
N ASP A 77 30.84 -6.77 -14.04
CA ASP A 77 31.86 -6.96 -15.09
C ASP A 77 32.81 -5.73 -15.18
N ALA A 78 33.04 -5.12 -14.02
CA ALA A 78 33.80 -3.88 -13.89
C ALA A 78 35.03 -4.08 -13.01
N SER A 79 36.08 -3.35 -13.32
CA SER A 79 37.29 -3.26 -12.51
C SER A 79 37.67 -1.78 -12.31
N ILE A 80 38.18 -1.47 -11.14
CA ILE A 80 38.75 -0.14 -10.84
C ILE A 80 40.28 -0.20 -10.97
N ILE A 81 40.90 0.92 -11.29
CA ILE A 81 42.36 1.02 -11.40
C ILE A 81 42.90 1.60 -10.10
N VAL A 82 43.47 0.77 -9.23
CA VAL A 82 44.10 1.15 -7.97
C VAL A 82 45.63 1.12 -8.15
N GLN A 83 46.27 2.26 -8.04
CA GLN A 83 47.76 2.39 -8.17
C GLN A 83 48.33 1.74 -9.44
N GLY A 84 47.59 1.80 -10.56
CA GLY A 84 47.98 1.23 -11.85
C GLY A 84 47.71 -0.26 -12.01
N GLN A 85 47.06 -0.92 -11.05
CA GLN A 85 46.62 -2.29 -11.12
C GLN A 85 45.09 -2.36 -11.26
N SER A 86 44.63 -3.23 -12.16
CA SER A 86 43.17 -3.50 -12.31
C SER A 86 42.72 -4.42 -11.17
N VAL A 87 41.76 -3.92 -10.38
CA VAL A 87 41.12 -4.69 -9.29
C VAL A 87 39.67 -4.91 -9.67
N ARG A 88 39.29 -6.19 -9.84
CA ARG A 88 37.90 -6.56 -10.20
C ARG A 88 36.99 -6.34 -9.00
N ILE A 89 35.81 -5.75 -9.25
CA ILE A 89 34.74 -5.66 -8.26
C ILE A 89 34.13 -7.06 -8.10
N PRO A 90 33.91 -7.52 -6.84
CA PRO A 90 33.38 -8.87 -6.61
C PRO A 90 31.94 -9.01 -7.08
N ASP A 91 31.65 -10.10 -7.79
CA ASP A 91 30.27 -10.53 -8.02
C ASP A 91 29.72 -11.06 -6.70
N SER A 92 28.57 -10.57 -6.28
CA SER A 92 28.01 -10.95 -4.98
C SER A 92 26.48 -11.12 -5.06
N PRO A 93 25.93 -12.21 -4.52
CA PRO A 93 24.50 -12.34 -4.39
C PRO A 93 23.99 -11.33 -3.35
N VAL A 94 22.85 -10.71 -3.65
CA VAL A 94 22.14 -9.79 -2.76
C VAL A 94 20.73 -10.30 -2.54
N ASP A 95 20.35 -10.44 -1.28
CA ASP A 95 18.98 -10.71 -0.92
C ASP A 95 18.19 -9.38 -0.93
N VAL A 96 17.27 -9.24 -1.87
CA VAL A 96 16.41 -8.07 -2.00
C VAL A 96 15.03 -8.39 -1.45
N ASP A 97 14.60 -7.59 -0.51
CA ASP A 97 13.31 -7.66 0.15
C ASP A 97 12.35 -6.61 -0.39
N ALA A 98 11.20 -7.02 -0.89
CA ALA A 98 10.10 -6.14 -1.24
C ALA A 98 9.03 -6.13 -0.14
N ASP A 99 8.84 -5.01 0.54
CA ASP A 99 7.85 -4.80 1.60
C ASP A 99 6.73 -3.88 1.08
N PHE A 100 5.49 -4.38 1.06
CA PHE A 100 4.28 -3.67 0.63
C PHE A 100 3.46 -3.17 1.81
N SER A 101 3.94 -3.31 3.03
CA SER A 101 3.19 -2.95 4.24
C SER A 101 2.89 -1.45 4.29
N ARG A 102 1.64 -1.12 4.58
CA ARG A 102 1.19 0.26 4.72
C ARG A 102 -0.04 0.38 5.61
N THR A 103 -0.22 1.55 6.16
CA THR A 103 -1.42 1.92 6.92
C THR A 103 -1.98 3.22 6.37
N ALA A 104 -3.28 3.24 6.10
CA ALA A 104 -3.99 4.41 5.63
C ALA A 104 -5.28 4.62 6.44
N PHE A 105 -5.62 5.86 6.70
CA PHE A 105 -6.92 6.29 7.21
C PHE A 105 -7.86 6.51 6.04
N HIS A 106 -9.14 6.17 6.17
CA HIS A 106 -10.16 6.53 5.20
C HIS A 106 -11.37 7.19 5.85
N ALA A 107 -12.01 8.10 5.12
CA ALA A 107 -13.30 8.66 5.47
C ALA A 107 -14.17 8.77 4.21
N LYS A 108 -15.42 8.29 4.30
CA LYS A 108 -16.35 8.18 3.17
C LYS A 108 -17.78 8.55 3.57
N ALA A 109 -18.52 9.13 2.62
CA ALA A 109 -19.97 9.19 2.64
C ALA A 109 -20.53 8.10 1.71
N ASN A 110 -21.36 7.23 2.25
CA ASN A 110 -22.07 6.18 1.52
C ASN A 110 -23.47 6.69 1.21
N ILE A 111 -23.77 6.93 -0.05
CA ILE A 111 -25.03 7.48 -0.56
C ILE A 111 -25.86 6.36 -1.10
N TYR A 112 -27.10 6.21 -0.61
CA TYR A 112 -28.07 5.19 -1.00
C TYR A 112 -29.18 5.84 -1.84
N PRO A 113 -29.05 5.91 -3.16
CA PRO A 113 -29.94 6.72 -4.01
C PRO A 113 -31.42 6.27 -3.95
N PHE A 114 -31.67 5.00 -3.65
CA PHE A 114 -33.03 4.46 -3.53
C PHE A 114 -33.57 4.48 -2.09
N GLY A 115 -32.83 5.07 -1.14
CA GLY A 115 -33.26 5.27 0.25
C GLY A 115 -33.71 4.01 1.00
N GLY A 116 -34.38 4.22 2.11
CA GLY A 116 -35.09 3.17 2.86
C GLY A 116 -34.28 1.92 3.18
N ASN A 117 -34.68 0.81 2.56
CA ASN A 117 -34.04 -0.49 2.72
C ASN A 117 -33.06 -0.86 1.59
N SER A 118 -32.80 0.06 0.65
CA SER A 118 -31.86 -0.20 -0.44
C SER A 118 -30.47 -0.52 0.14
N LYS A 119 -29.85 -1.51 -0.46
CA LYS A 119 -28.48 -1.92 -0.13
C LYS A 119 -27.47 -1.39 -1.15
N PHE A 120 -27.90 -1.01 -2.35
CA PHE A 120 -27.04 -0.38 -3.34
C PHE A 120 -26.62 1.00 -2.87
N PHE A 121 -25.33 1.31 -2.98
CA PHE A 121 -24.77 2.59 -2.60
C PHE A 121 -23.67 3.04 -3.56
N VAL A 122 -23.47 4.36 -3.58
CA VAL A 122 -22.29 5.01 -4.14
C VAL A 122 -21.51 5.61 -2.99
N ALA A 123 -20.21 5.38 -2.94
CA ALA A 123 -19.32 5.92 -1.92
C ALA A 123 -18.41 6.98 -2.51
N ALA A 124 -18.30 8.11 -1.82
CA ALA A 124 -17.36 9.17 -2.15
C ALA A 124 -16.61 9.59 -0.87
N GLY A 125 -15.30 9.81 -0.99
CA GLY A 125 -14.48 10.14 0.17
C GLY A 125 -13.01 10.26 -0.18
N PHE A 126 -12.17 9.92 0.79
CA PHE A 126 -10.72 9.94 0.61
C PHE A 126 -10.04 8.89 1.49
N ALA A 127 -8.81 8.53 1.10
CA ALA A 127 -7.84 7.86 1.96
C ALA A 127 -6.64 8.78 2.19
N MET A 128 -6.02 8.68 3.36
CA MET A 128 -4.87 9.48 3.76
C MET A 128 -3.83 8.64 4.48
N GLY A 129 -2.55 8.86 4.17
CA GLY A 129 -1.44 8.04 4.67
C GLY A 129 -1.08 6.91 3.71
N GLY A 130 -0.17 6.01 4.14
CA GLY A 130 0.25 4.86 3.34
C GLY A 130 0.78 5.23 1.95
N ALA A 131 1.54 6.32 1.85
CA ALA A 131 2.04 6.84 0.58
C ALA A 131 3.09 5.92 -0.08
N LYS A 132 3.80 5.12 0.69
CA LYS A 132 4.73 4.10 0.17
C LYS A 132 3.93 2.87 -0.24
N LEU A 133 3.91 2.57 -1.54
CA LEU A 133 3.25 1.39 -2.11
C LEU A 133 4.13 0.15 -2.00
N ALA A 134 5.44 0.32 -2.20
CA ALA A 134 6.45 -0.72 -2.06
C ALA A 134 7.74 -0.10 -1.53
N LYS A 135 8.48 -0.86 -0.73
CA LYS A 135 9.84 -0.56 -0.31
C LYS A 135 10.71 -1.75 -0.69
N LEU A 136 11.73 -1.48 -1.47
CA LEU A 136 12.81 -2.44 -1.75
C LEU A 136 13.98 -2.14 -0.81
N SER A 137 14.54 -3.17 -0.20
CA SER A 137 15.73 -3.08 0.62
C SER A 137 16.60 -4.31 0.44
N GLY A 138 17.91 -4.12 0.33
CA GLY A 138 18.87 -5.19 0.21
C GLY A 138 20.22 -4.75 0.76
N HIS A 139 21.11 -5.71 1.01
CA HIS A 139 22.46 -5.45 1.50
C HIS A 139 23.44 -6.45 0.90
N SER A 140 24.64 -5.97 0.56
CA SER A 140 25.76 -6.80 0.13
C SER A 140 26.95 -6.58 1.03
N ASP A 141 27.26 -7.58 1.84
CA ASP A 141 28.45 -7.58 2.72
C ASP A 141 29.76 -7.48 1.92
N ASP A 142 29.86 -8.17 0.79
CA ASP A 142 31.06 -8.19 -0.04
C ASP A 142 31.32 -6.82 -0.66
N LEU A 143 30.28 -6.17 -1.19
CA LEU A 143 30.40 -4.82 -1.75
C LEU A 143 30.72 -3.79 -0.66
N ALA A 144 30.10 -3.89 0.51
CA ALA A 144 30.38 -3.01 1.66
C ALA A 144 31.85 -3.12 2.09
N GLN A 145 32.39 -4.35 2.19
CA GLN A 145 33.79 -4.60 2.51
C GLN A 145 34.74 -4.09 1.42
N PHE A 146 34.37 -4.27 0.15
CA PHE A 146 35.15 -3.78 -0.98
C PHE A 146 35.25 -2.25 -0.99
N ILE A 147 34.12 -1.56 -0.84
CA ILE A 147 34.07 -0.09 -0.73
C ILE A 147 34.89 0.40 0.47
N SER A 148 34.79 -0.27 1.62
CA SER A 148 35.55 0.08 2.84
C SER A 148 37.07 -0.08 2.65
N ARG A 149 37.48 -0.99 1.79
CA ARG A 149 38.91 -1.19 1.47
C ARG A 149 39.45 -0.14 0.52
N TYR A 150 38.59 0.43 -0.34
CA TYR A 150 38.96 1.43 -1.35
C TYR A 150 38.06 2.67 -1.27
N PRO A 151 38.06 3.40 -0.14
CA PRO A 151 37.13 4.51 0.09
C PRO A 151 37.29 5.67 -0.89
N GLU A 152 38.50 5.88 -1.40
CA GLU A 152 38.80 6.95 -2.37
C GLU A 152 38.16 6.68 -3.75
N TYR A 153 37.86 5.41 -4.05
CA TYR A 153 37.22 4.95 -5.30
C TYR A 153 35.73 4.63 -5.15
N SER A 154 35.11 4.95 -4.01
CA SER A 154 33.72 4.59 -3.70
C SER A 154 32.74 5.04 -4.77
N ASP A 155 32.87 6.28 -5.26
CA ASP A 155 31.96 6.83 -6.28
C ASP A 155 32.18 6.16 -7.65
N GLU A 156 33.41 5.78 -8.01
CA GLU A 156 33.72 5.02 -9.21
C GLU A 156 33.17 3.59 -9.13
N ILE A 157 33.35 2.92 -7.99
CA ILE A 157 32.78 1.59 -7.73
C ILE A 157 31.26 1.61 -7.91
N LEU A 158 30.57 2.56 -7.22
CA LEU A 158 29.13 2.68 -7.26
C LEU A 158 28.55 3.05 -8.63
N ASN A 159 29.32 3.68 -9.50
CA ASN A 159 28.91 3.94 -10.88
C ASN A 159 28.94 2.70 -11.78
N HIS A 160 29.73 1.68 -11.42
CA HIS A 160 29.89 0.45 -12.17
C HIS A 160 29.13 -0.74 -11.58
N VAL A 161 28.49 -0.56 -10.40
CA VAL A 161 27.78 -1.62 -9.69
C VAL A 161 26.31 -1.24 -9.54
N GLY A 162 25.45 -2.10 -10.03
CA GLY A 162 24.01 -1.99 -9.82
C GLY A 162 23.40 -3.38 -9.74
N ALA A 163 22.32 -3.52 -9.01
CA ALA A 163 21.52 -4.74 -9.03
C ALA A 163 20.48 -4.62 -10.15
N GLU A 164 20.53 -5.51 -11.12
CA GLU A 164 19.52 -5.59 -12.18
C GLU A 164 18.26 -6.29 -11.67
N LEU A 165 17.23 -5.50 -11.40
CA LEU A 165 15.89 -6.02 -11.14
C LEU A 165 15.11 -6.03 -12.46
N SER A 166 15.09 -7.17 -13.15
CA SER A 166 14.53 -7.27 -14.51
C SER A 166 15.29 -6.33 -15.48
N ASP A 167 14.76 -5.18 -15.77
CA ASP A 167 15.34 -4.19 -16.67
C ASP A 167 15.67 -2.86 -15.98
N TYR A 168 15.68 -2.84 -14.62
CA TYR A 168 15.92 -1.64 -13.83
C TYR A 168 17.20 -1.77 -13.00
N ASN A 169 18.17 -0.88 -13.21
CA ASN A 169 19.41 -0.84 -12.46
C ASN A 169 19.23 -0.06 -11.15
N ILE A 170 19.20 -0.78 -10.02
CA ILE A 170 19.11 -0.20 -8.69
C ILE A 170 20.53 0.02 -8.16
N LYS A 171 20.84 1.27 -7.80
CA LYS A 171 22.16 1.65 -7.30
C LYS A 171 22.31 1.35 -5.81
N PHE A 172 23.49 0.90 -5.44
CA PHE A 172 23.90 0.76 -4.04
C PHE A 172 24.30 2.10 -3.44
N ASP A 173 24.23 2.20 -2.11
CA ASP A 173 24.87 3.27 -1.37
C ASP A 173 26.29 2.88 -0.95
N LYS A 174 27.02 3.82 -0.27
CA LYS A 174 28.39 3.60 0.19
C LYS A 174 28.53 2.52 1.27
N ASN A 175 27.43 2.06 1.86
CA ASN A 175 27.39 0.99 2.83
C ASN A 175 27.07 -0.37 2.19
N GLY A 176 26.92 -0.44 0.88
CA GLY A 176 26.49 -1.66 0.19
C GLY A 176 24.97 -1.93 0.33
N ASP A 177 24.17 -0.91 0.70
CA ASP A 177 22.73 -1.03 0.85
C ASP A 177 21.99 -0.62 -0.42
N ILE A 178 20.90 -1.35 -0.72
CA ILE A 178 19.88 -0.98 -1.69
C ILE A 178 18.68 -0.44 -0.93
N ASN A 179 18.23 0.77 -1.25
CA ASN A 179 17.01 1.34 -0.73
C ASN A 179 16.24 2.04 -1.84
N ALA A 180 15.11 1.47 -2.22
CA ALA A 180 14.19 2.10 -3.17
C ALA A 180 12.75 2.09 -2.66
N ASP A 181 12.05 3.20 -2.80
CA ASP A 181 10.66 3.37 -2.40
C ASP A 181 9.82 3.72 -3.63
N LEU A 182 8.75 2.99 -3.86
CA LEU A 182 7.69 3.39 -4.79
C LEU A 182 6.62 4.14 -4.01
N ARG A 183 6.39 5.41 -4.33
CA ARG A 183 5.47 6.28 -3.61
C ARG A 183 4.36 6.83 -4.49
N CYS A 184 3.22 7.06 -3.88
CA CYS A 184 2.08 7.77 -4.45
C CYS A 184 1.69 8.96 -3.56
N ASN A 185 0.63 9.68 -3.93
CA ASN A 185 0.11 10.75 -3.08
C ASN A 185 -0.40 10.20 -1.75
N SER A 186 -0.10 10.91 -0.66
CA SER A 186 -0.61 10.58 0.68
C SER A 186 -2.11 10.79 0.79
N PHE A 187 -2.64 11.84 0.15
CA PHE A 187 -4.07 12.10 0.07
C PHE A 187 -4.61 11.57 -1.26
N ARG A 188 -5.59 10.67 -1.19
CA ARG A 188 -6.15 9.97 -2.34
C ARG A 188 -7.67 10.07 -2.33
N PRO A 189 -8.26 10.96 -3.16
CA PRO A 189 -9.71 10.97 -3.40
C PRO A 189 -10.20 9.58 -3.82
N TYR A 190 -11.36 9.20 -3.33
CA TYR A 190 -11.96 7.90 -3.53
C TYR A 190 -13.39 8.02 -4.09
N LEU A 191 -13.69 7.17 -5.05
CA LEU A 191 -15.04 6.96 -5.56
C LEU A 191 -15.28 5.44 -5.73
N GLY A 192 -16.47 4.99 -5.32
CA GLY A 192 -16.82 3.58 -5.41
C GLY A 192 -18.32 3.36 -5.42
N LEU A 193 -18.69 2.11 -5.64
CA LEU A 193 -20.06 1.62 -5.55
C LEU A 193 -20.07 0.24 -4.90
N GLY A 194 -21.20 -0.16 -4.37
CA GLY A 194 -21.29 -1.45 -3.74
C GLY A 194 -22.69 -1.82 -3.28
N PHE A 195 -22.73 -2.90 -2.52
CA PHE A 195 -23.97 -3.47 -2.03
C PHE A 195 -23.83 -3.88 -0.55
N GLY A 196 -24.77 -3.45 0.27
CA GLY A 196 -24.78 -3.62 1.72
C GLY A 196 -24.84 -2.28 2.44
N ARG A 197 -25.39 -2.25 3.63
CA ARG A 197 -25.45 -1.06 4.48
C ARG A 197 -24.31 -1.12 5.50
N VAL A 198 -23.60 -0.01 5.72
CA VAL A 198 -22.57 0.06 6.77
C VAL A 198 -23.19 0.18 8.18
N VAL A 199 -24.44 0.68 8.25
CA VAL A 199 -25.29 0.56 9.44
C VAL A 199 -26.50 -0.33 9.09
N PRO A 200 -26.40 -1.67 9.33
CA PRO A 200 -27.40 -2.60 8.88
C PRO A 200 -28.69 -2.52 9.74
N LYS A 201 -29.86 -2.86 9.14
CA LYS A 201 -31.11 -2.96 9.87
C LYS A 201 -31.06 -4.09 10.91
N ASN A 202 -30.51 -5.24 10.53
CA ASN A 202 -30.23 -6.35 11.43
C ASN A 202 -28.93 -6.07 12.20
N ARG A 203 -28.67 -6.79 13.29
CA ARG A 203 -27.43 -6.61 14.07
C ARG A 203 -26.17 -6.86 13.28
N LEU A 204 -26.20 -7.81 12.35
CA LEU A 204 -25.10 -8.15 11.47
C LEU A 204 -25.51 -8.05 10.02
N GLY A 205 -24.59 -7.68 9.15
CA GLY A 205 -24.74 -7.62 7.73
C GLY A 205 -23.43 -7.90 7.01
N PHE A 206 -23.53 -8.16 5.71
CA PHE A 206 -22.41 -8.31 4.80
C PHE A 206 -22.46 -7.18 3.78
N ARG A 207 -21.30 -6.70 3.40
CA ARG A 207 -21.12 -5.64 2.42
C ARG A 207 -19.95 -5.95 1.50
N TRP A 208 -20.09 -5.60 0.24
CA TRP A 208 -18.98 -5.54 -0.70
C TRP A 208 -18.94 -4.18 -1.40
N GLU A 209 -17.76 -3.76 -1.79
CA GLU A 209 -17.51 -2.46 -2.39
C GLU A 209 -16.40 -2.58 -3.44
N ILE A 210 -16.60 -1.95 -4.59
CA ILE A 210 -15.62 -1.78 -5.65
C ILE A 210 -15.49 -0.31 -5.98
N GLY A 211 -14.28 0.17 -6.15
CA GLY A 211 -14.01 1.57 -6.44
C GLY A 211 -12.59 1.81 -6.88
N CYS A 212 -12.21 3.07 -6.90
CA CYS A 212 -10.85 3.48 -7.19
C CYS A 212 -10.45 4.70 -6.35
N GLN A 213 -9.15 4.76 -6.03
CA GLN A 213 -8.50 5.92 -5.45
C GLN A 213 -7.64 6.60 -6.51
N TYR A 214 -7.74 7.92 -6.63
CA TYR A 214 -6.79 8.69 -7.41
C TYR A 214 -5.52 8.88 -6.59
N MET A 215 -4.46 8.19 -6.95
CA MET A 215 -3.20 8.18 -6.21
C MET A 215 -2.13 9.12 -6.79
N GLY A 216 -2.46 9.81 -7.88
CA GLY A 216 -1.53 10.68 -8.58
C GLY A 216 -0.44 9.89 -9.31
N LYS A 217 0.59 10.59 -9.76
CA LYS A 217 1.74 9.97 -10.42
C LYS A 217 2.56 9.17 -9.41
N LEU A 218 3.02 8.01 -9.83
CA LEU A 218 3.98 7.22 -9.08
C LEU A 218 5.36 7.88 -9.13
N LYS A 219 6.05 7.85 -8.00
CA LYS A 219 7.38 8.39 -7.82
C LYS A 219 8.29 7.31 -7.26
N ILE A 220 9.46 7.16 -7.86
CA ILE A 220 10.51 6.29 -7.34
C ILE A 220 11.51 7.14 -6.58
N TYR A 221 11.80 6.71 -5.36
CA TYR A 221 12.88 7.28 -4.53
C TYR A 221 13.96 6.22 -4.37
N GLN A 222 15.19 6.58 -4.65
CA GLN A 222 16.35 5.72 -4.46
C GLN A 222 17.31 6.42 -3.50
N ASN A 223 17.73 5.74 -2.44
CA ASN A 223 18.57 6.28 -1.37
C ASN A 223 18.08 7.64 -0.81
N GLY A 224 16.74 7.85 -0.85
CA GLY A 224 16.09 9.07 -0.36
C GLY A 224 15.92 10.19 -1.38
N GLU A 225 16.51 10.08 -2.57
CA GLU A 225 16.37 11.02 -3.67
C GLU A 225 15.30 10.58 -4.66
N GLU A 226 14.51 11.53 -5.19
CA GLU A 226 13.53 11.26 -6.24
C GLU A 226 14.24 10.99 -7.56
N VAL A 227 13.99 9.83 -8.15
CA VAL A 227 14.54 9.43 -9.45
C VAL A 227 13.45 9.62 -10.50
N ASP A 228 13.81 10.26 -11.62
CA ASP A 228 12.92 10.35 -12.77
C ASP A 228 12.72 8.95 -13.38
N VAL A 229 11.48 8.44 -13.26
CA VAL A 229 11.11 7.11 -13.76
C VAL A 229 11.44 6.94 -15.24
N ARG A 230 11.19 7.98 -16.05
CA ARG A 230 11.50 7.95 -17.49
C ARG A 230 13.00 7.85 -17.75
N LYS A 231 13.79 8.65 -17.04
CA LYS A 231 15.24 8.64 -17.19
C LYS A 231 15.81 7.28 -16.73
N ALA A 232 15.34 6.78 -15.61
CA ALA A 232 15.79 5.51 -15.07
C ALA A 232 15.44 4.31 -15.96
N LEU A 233 14.25 4.30 -16.59
CA LEU A 233 13.85 3.28 -17.55
C LEU A 233 14.61 3.42 -18.88
N ASN A 234 14.78 4.64 -19.40
CA ASN A 234 15.51 4.86 -20.64
C ASN A 234 16.99 4.48 -20.53
N ASP A 235 17.61 4.72 -19.37
CA ASP A 235 19.01 4.36 -19.12
C ASP A 235 19.20 2.82 -19.04
N SER A 236 18.13 2.06 -18.72
CA SER A 236 18.18 0.62 -18.52
C SER A 236 17.71 -0.21 -19.75
N MET A 237 16.66 0.24 -20.45
CA MET A 237 15.96 -0.56 -21.47
C MET A 237 16.12 -0.06 -22.93
N GLY A 238 16.79 1.07 -23.15
CA GLY A 238 16.90 1.65 -24.50
C GLY A 238 15.55 2.12 -25.09
N GLU A 239 15.36 1.95 -26.42
CA GLU A 239 14.17 2.49 -27.13
C GLU A 239 12.84 1.82 -26.74
N ASP A 240 12.84 0.57 -26.24
CA ASP A 240 11.62 -0.16 -25.82
C ASP A 240 11.07 0.30 -24.47
N SER A 241 11.83 1.10 -23.71
CA SER A 241 11.43 1.62 -22.39
C SER A 241 10.28 2.62 -22.43
N GLY A 242 10.02 3.24 -23.58
CA GLY A 242 9.00 4.27 -23.76
C GLY A 242 7.60 3.77 -23.38
N ASP A 243 7.26 2.54 -23.74
CA ASP A 243 5.95 1.95 -23.50
C ASP A 243 5.70 1.67 -22.01
N ILE A 244 6.71 1.20 -21.27
CA ILE A 244 6.60 0.92 -19.84
C ILE A 244 6.55 2.21 -19.02
N ALA A 245 7.38 3.19 -19.34
CA ALA A 245 7.34 4.51 -18.71
C ALA A 245 5.98 5.19 -18.93
N ASP A 246 5.41 5.05 -20.12
CA ASP A 246 4.08 5.55 -20.46
C ASP A 246 2.96 4.82 -19.71
N ILE A 247 3.09 3.52 -19.47
CA ILE A 247 2.15 2.75 -18.65
C ILE A 247 2.22 3.21 -17.18
N VAL A 248 3.41 3.35 -16.62
CA VAL A 248 3.62 3.82 -15.23
C VAL A 248 3.07 5.23 -15.03
N ASP A 249 3.29 6.13 -15.98
CA ASP A 249 2.73 7.49 -15.95
C ASP A 249 1.20 7.53 -16.07
N LYS A 250 0.58 6.51 -16.69
CA LYS A 250 -0.88 6.38 -16.83
C LYS A 250 -1.54 5.72 -15.63
N ILE A 251 -0.80 4.96 -14.82
CA ILE A 251 -1.32 4.31 -13.59
C ILE A 251 -1.47 5.37 -12.48
N GLN A 252 -2.56 6.12 -12.53
CA GLN A 252 -2.89 7.13 -11.53
C GLN A 252 -4.03 6.69 -10.60
N PHE A 253 -4.61 5.52 -10.85
CA PHE A 253 -5.75 5.00 -10.13
C PHE A 253 -5.43 3.66 -9.48
N TYR A 254 -5.72 3.57 -8.19
CA TYR A 254 -5.59 2.34 -7.42
C TYR A 254 -6.96 1.66 -7.30
N PRO A 255 -7.13 0.43 -7.84
CA PRO A 255 -8.39 -0.28 -7.74
C PRO A 255 -8.62 -0.76 -6.30
N VAL A 256 -9.81 -0.50 -5.79
CA VAL A 256 -10.24 -0.90 -4.43
C VAL A 256 -11.35 -1.93 -4.55
N LEU A 257 -11.13 -3.09 -3.94
CA LEU A 257 -12.14 -4.11 -3.71
C LEU A 257 -12.16 -4.42 -2.22
N LYS A 258 -13.34 -4.31 -1.57
CA LYS A 258 -13.52 -4.61 -0.14
C LYS A 258 -14.69 -5.56 0.09
N LEU A 259 -14.47 -6.51 0.97
CA LEU A 259 -15.49 -7.40 1.54
C LEU A 259 -15.53 -7.14 3.05
N GLN A 260 -16.69 -6.80 3.57
CA GLN A 260 -16.82 -6.37 4.96
C GLN A 260 -17.98 -7.07 5.66
N ILE A 261 -17.76 -7.42 6.93
CA ILE A 261 -18.79 -7.74 7.89
C ILE A 261 -19.09 -6.47 8.67
N VAL A 262 -20.36 -6.14 8.80
CA VAL A 262 -20.81 -4.92 9.46
C VAL A 262 -21.72 -5.30 10.63
N GLY A 263 -21.53 -4.65 11.76
CA GLY A 263 -22.32 -4.85 12.96
C GLY A 263 -22.89 -3.55 13.47
N ARG A 264 -24.21 -3.52 13.81
CA ARG A 264 -24.82 -2.39 14.51
C ARG A 264 -24.73 -2.59 16.01
N ILE A 265 -24.16 -1.60 16.72
CA ILE A 265 -24.01 -1.64 18.19
C ILE A 265 -25.21 -0.95 18.87
N LEU A 266 -25.63 0.20 18.35
CA LEU A 266 -26.72 1.04 18.82
C LEU A 266 -27.81 1.17 17.78
#